data_8a0bd613afc8caa5fc24479cbab7ad2f
#
_entry.id   8a0bd613afc8caa5fc24479cbab7ad2f
#
_cell.length_a   1.000
_cell.length_b   1.000
_cell.length_c   1.000
_cell.angle_alpha   90.00
_cell.angle_beta   90.00
_cell.angle_gamma   90.00
#
_symmetry.space_group_name_H-M   'P 1'
#
loop_
_entity.id
_entity.type
_entity.pdbx_description
1 polymer ?
#
loop_
_entity_poly.entity_id
_entity_poly.type
_entity_poly.pdbx_seq_one_letter_code
_entity_poly.pdbx_strand_id
1 'polypeptide(L)'
;MFFRLPVVRFFNRVINRATVTVALVLLQIGWLLWAFFSLTAGKVWVNAGLNVLSLFITLYLVRKDENSDYKIIWLDLIGMMPLLGGALYLAFGNKAPAKRMRQRMQAVERQHTADLAQQPGQTDALDPASRGLSRYVSEYGPYPAWKNSTAKYYPCGEAMYPDLLADLEKAERFIFLEFFIVRTGKMWKGVEDILVRKAAQGVDVRLIYDDFGSLLGLPSDFVVKMERAHIRCIPFNPVVPLVSLVMNHRDHRKIVVVDGNTAYTGGINLADEYINEEERFGYWKDAALRTEGAAVWNFTVMFLDHWNAFRPSEEDYAPFMPQAESLSAQSDGVIQPYGDSPLDEEALAETVYLNIINQAQRYVYIYTPYFAVGETMLEALKAAAKRGVDVRLVLPGIP
;
A
#
# COMPACT_ATOMS: atom_id res chain seq x y z
N MET A 1 21.31 -37.28 -15.71
CA MET A 1 20.29 -36.77 -16.65
C MET A 1 18.96 -37.41 -16.25
N PHE A 2 18.27 -36.88 -15.22
CA PHE A 2 17.02 -37.43 -14.71
C PHE A 2 15.85 -36.78 -15.44
N PHE A 3 15.12 -37.53 -16.24
CA PHE A 3 13.84 -37.16 -16.82
C PHE A 3 12.88 -36.70 -15.73
N ARG A 4 12.64 -35.42 -15.58
CA ARG A 4 11.50 -34.91 -14.78
C ARG A 4 10.23 -35.23 -15.56
N LEU A 5 9.55 -36.30 -15.13
CA LEU A 5 8.26 -36.72 -15.68
C LEU A 5 7.27 -35.55 -15.74
N PRO A 6 6.46 -35.43 -16.81
CA PRO A 6 5.45 -34.37 -16.94
C PRO A 6 4.46 -34.33 -15.79
N VAL A 7 4.24 -35.48 -15.12
CA VAL A 7 3.43 -35.60 -13.90
C VAL A 7 3.98 -34.74 -12.74
N VAL A 8 5.29 -34.70 -12.52
CA VAL A 8 5.89 -33.90 -11.43
C VAL A 8 5.72 -32.39 -11.70
N ARG A 9 5.81 -31.95 -12.97
CA ARG A 9 5.53 -30.57 -13.35
C ARG A 9 4.05 -30.21 -13.20
N PHE A 10 3.15 -31.14 -13.49
CA PHE A 10 1.71 -30.97 -13.27
C PHE A 10 1.40 -30.84 -11.77
N PHE A 11 1.91 -31.75 -10.94
CA PHE A 11 1.74 -31.69 -9.49
C PHE A 11 2.31 -30.41 -8.88
N ASN A 12 3.49 -29.96 -9.27
CA ASN A 12 4.06 -28.70 -8.79
C ASN A 12 3.32 -27.45 -9.30
N ARG A 13 2.58 -27.57 -10.40
CA ARG A 13 1.73 -26.48 -10.92
C ARG A 13 0.37 -26.45 -10.24
N VAL A 14 -0.16 -27.58 -9.85
CA VAL A 14 -1.46 -27.73 -9.15
C VAL A 14 -1.29 -27.56 -7.64
N ILE A 15 -0.22 -28.10 -7.05
CA ILE A 15 0.11 -27.96 -5.62
C ILE A 15 1.14 -26.83 -5.49
N ASN A 16 0.71 -25.61 -5.79
CA ASN A 16 1.47 -24.42 -5.46
C ASN A 16 0.97 -23.83 -4.13
N ARG A 17 1.73 -22.87 -3.58
CA ARG A 17 1.42 -22.20 -2.31
C ARG A 17 0.00 -21.62 -2.30
N ALA A 18 -0.44 -21.04 -3.42
CA ALA A 18 -1.77 -20.45 -3.55
C ALA A 18 -2.90 -21.49 -3.50
N THR A 19 -2.76 -22.61 -4.23
CA THR A 19 -3.79 -23.68 -4.22
C THR A 19 -3.92 -24.35 -2.86
N VAL A 20 -2.80 -24.57 -2.15
CA VAL A 20 -2.81 -25.08 -0.78
C VAL A 20 -3.51 -24.11 0.16
N THR A 21 -3.22 -22.81 0.06
CA THR A 21 -3.87 -21.76 0.86
C THR A 21 -5.38 -21.75 0.61
N VAL A 22 -5.81 -21.73 -0.64
CA VAL A 22 -7.24 -21.74 -1.01
C VAL A 22 -7.94 -23.00 -0.47
N ALA A 23 -7.33 -24.18 -0.63
CA ALA A 23 -7.90 -25.44 -0.13
C ALA A 23 -8.07 -25.43 1.39
N LEU A 24 -7.08 -24.93 2.15
CA LEU A 24 -7.15 -24.80 3.60
C LEU A 24 -8.21 -23.80 4.06
N VAL A 25 -8.35 -22.66 3.36
CA VAL A 25 -9.41 -21.69 3.62
C VAL A 25 -10.80 -22.29 3.40
N LEU A 26 -11.01 -23.00 2.28
CA LEU A 26 -12.28 -23.67 1.99
C LEU A 26 -12.61 -24.75 3.04
N LEU A 27 -11.61 -25.53 3.47
CA LEU A 27 -11.78 -26.52 4.51
C LEU A 27 -12.13 -25.87 5.86
N GLN A 28 -11.52 -24.76 6.20
CA GLN A 28 -11.83 -23.99 7.41
C GLN A 28 -13.25 -23.42 7.39
N ILE A 29 -13.71 -22.87 6.27
CA ILE A 29 -15.08 -22.39 6.08
C ILE A 29 -16.06 -23.57 6.21
N GLY A 30 -15.81 -24.67 5.54
CA GLY A 30 -16.64 -25.88 5.63
C GLY A 30 -16.76 -26.41 7.07
N TRP A 31 -15.66 -26.40 7.83
CA TRP A 31 -15.68 -26.78 9.24
C TRP A 31 -16.49 -25.83 10.10
N LEU A 32 -16.36 -24.51 9.88
CA LEU A 32 -17.16 -23.50 10.60
C LEU A 32 -18.66 -23.65 10.32
N LEU A 33 -19.05 -23.87 9.06
CA LEU A 33 -20.46 -24.13 8.68
C LEU A 33 -20.97 -25.41 9.34
N TRP A 34 -20.21 -26.51 9.27
CA TRP A 34 -20.59 -27.75 9.91
C TRP A 34 -20.73 -27.61 11.43
N ALA A 35 -19.79 -26.94 12.10
CA ALA A 35 -19.87 -26.67 13.54
C ALA A 35 -21.10 -25.82 13.88
N PHE A 36 -21.42 -24.79 13.08
CA PHE A 36 -22.62 -23.98 13.25
C PHE A 36 -23.90 -24.82 13.21
N PHE A 37 -24.09 -25.62 12.15
CA PHE A 37 -25.28 -26.46 12.02
C PHE A 37 -25.35 -27.54 13.10
N SER A 38 -24.23 -28.13 13.49
CA SER A 38 -24.18 -29.14 14.54
C SER A 38 -24.49 -28.59 15.93
N LEU A 39 -24.07 -27.35 16.22
CA LEU A 39 -24.32 -26.73 17.53
C LEU A 39 -25.75 -26.17 17.66
N THR A 40 -26.35 -25.70 16.57
CA THR A 40 -27.67 -25.07 16.60
C THR A 40 -28.84 -26.06 16.47
N ALA A 41 -28.57 -27.28 15.96
CA ALA A 41 -29.62 -28.29 15.76
C ALA A 41 -30.21 -28.78 17.10
N GLY A 42 -31.48 -28.43 17.34
CA GLY A 42 -32.29 -28.99 18.44
C GLY A 42 -32.00 -28.50 19.87
N LYS A 43 -31.10 -27.51 20.06
CA LYS A 43 -30.68 -27.02 21.40
C LYS A 43 -31.19 -25.61 21.69
N VAL A 44 -32.42 -25.51 22.22
CA VAL A 44 -33.11 -24.22 22.51
C VAL A 44 -32.29 -23.30 23.41
N TRP A 45 -31.67 -23.82 24.48
CA TRP A 45 -30.88 -23.01 25.41
C TRP A 45 -29.56 -22.52 24.81
N VAL A 46 -28.94 -23.30 23.92
CA VAL A 46 -27.74 -22.87 23.17
C VAL A 46 -28.11 -21.71 22.25
N ASN A 47 -29.20 -21.83 21.51
CA ASN A 47 -29.67 -20.76 20.62
C ASN A 47 -30.05 -19.50 21.39
N ALA A 48 -30.70 -19.62 22.54
CA ALA A 48 -31.03 -18.47 23.40
C ALA A 48 -29.72 -17.75 23.86
N GLY A 49 -28.72 -18.51 24.33
CA GLY A 49 -27.42 -17.94 24.72
C GLY A 49 -26.68 -17.25 23.56
N LEU A 50 -26.73 -17.83 22.36
CA LEU A 50 -26.13 -17.24 21.16
C LEU A 50 -26.82 -15.94 20.72
N ASN A 51 -28.15 -15.89 20.83
CA ASN A 51 -28.91 -14.67 20.55
C ASN A 51 -28.57 -13.53 21.54
N VAL A 52 -28.41 -13.85 22.81
CA VAL A 52 -27.96 -12.89 23.84
C VAL A 52 -26.54 -12.40 23.53
N LEU A 53 -25.61 -13.29 23.19
CA LEU A 53 -24.24 -12.94 22.78
C LEU A 53 -24.26 -12.04 21.54
N SER A 54 -25.06 -12.40 20.53
CA SER A 54 -25.24 -11.60 19.31
C SER A 54 -25.72 -10.20 19.62
N LEU A 55 -26.68 -10.05 20.54
CA LEU A 55 -27.17 -8.74 20.98
C LEU A 55 -26.03 -7.90 21.59
N PHE A 56 -25.20 -8.50 22.45
CA PHE A 56 -24.04 -7.78 23.03
C PHE A 56 -23.02 -7.37 21.97
N ILE A 57 -22.70 -8.24 21.01
CA ILE A 57 -21.79 -7.91 19.89
C ILE A 57 -22.40 -6.79 19.04
N THR A 58 -23.69 -6.84 18.75
CA THR A 58 -24.40 -5.79 18.03
C THR A 58 -24.32 -4.44 18.75
N LEU A 59 -24.63 -4.41 20.04
CA LEU A 59 -24.53 -3.18 20.85
C LEU A 59 -23.09 -2.64 20.92
N TYR A 60 -22.12 -3.53 21.01
CA TYR A 60 -20.70 -3.14 20.95
C TYR A 60 -20.35 -2.52 19.59
N LEU A 61 -20.76 -3.15 18.47
CA LEU A 61 -20.52 -2.64 17.12
C LEU A 61 -21.15 -1.27 16.88
N VAL A 62 -22.38 -1.08 17.30
CA VAL A 62 -23.10 0.21 17.16
C VAL A 62 -22.33 1.32 17.86
N ARG A 63 -21.80 1.06 19.07
CA ARG A 63 -21.04 2.04 19.85
C ARG A 63 -19.61 2.30 19.37
N LYS A 64 -19.04 1.38 18.61
CA LYS A 64 -17.66 1.50 18.13
C LYS A 64 -17.55 2.63 17.13
N ASP A 65 -16.51 3.44 17.21
CA ASP A 65 -16.20 4.46 16.20
C ASP A 65 -15.54 3.80 15.00
N GLU A 66 -16.34 3.44 14.01
CA GLU A 66 -15.94 2.83 12.74
C GLU A 66 -16.88 3.27 11.63
N ASN A 67 -16.44 3.13 10.38
CA ASN A 67 -17.22 3.44 9.19
C ASN A 67 -18.59 2.71 9.22
N SER A 68 -19.67 3.45 8.98
CA SER A 68 -21.05 2.94 9.06
C SER A 68 -21.32 1.80 8.08
N ASP A 69 -20.78 1.89 6.85
CA ASP A 69 -20.99 0.86 5.81
C ASP A 69 -20.38 -0.48 6.25
N TYR A 70 -19.21 -0.43 6.89
CA TYR A 70 -18.55 -1.61 7.46
C TYR A 70 -19.37 -2.21 8.62
N LYS A 71 -19.95 -1.37 9.49
CA LYS A 71 -20.81 -1.83 10.59
C LYS A 71 -22.05 -2.53 10.09
N ILE A 72 -22.74 -1.96 9.08
CA ILE A 72 -23.99 -2.51 8.54
C ILE A 72 -23.77 -3.94 8.05
N ILE A 73 -22.73 -4.21 7.28
CA ILE A 73 -22.42 -5.56 6.76
C ILE A 73 -22.30 -6.58 7.91
N TRP A 74 -21.61 -6.20 8.98
CA TRP A 74 -21.45 -7.09 10.14
C TRP A 74 -22.74 -7.25 10.94
N LEU A 75 -23.51 -6.17 11.11
CA LEU A 75 -24.80 -6.22 11.80
C LEU A 75 -25.80 -7.13 11.07
N ASP A 76 -25.87 -7.04 9.74
CA ASP A 76 -26.68 -7.92 8.91
C ASP A 76 -26.24 -9.38 9.05
N LEU A 77 -24.93 -9.66 8.93
CA LEU A 77 -24.41 -11.01 9.05
C LEU A 77 -24.66 -11.62 10.43
N ILE A 78 -24.47 -10.84 11.49
CA ILE A 78 -24.72 -11.28 12.88
C ILE A 78 -26.22 -11.44 13.12
N GLY A 79 -27.06 -10.55 12.57
CA GLY A 79 -28.51 -10.66 12.67
C GLY A 79 -29.09 -11.89 11.96
N MET A 80 -28.58 -12.23 10.78
CA MET A 80 -29.02 -13.39 10.00
C MET A 80 -28.49 -14.72 10.58
N MET A 81 -27.24 -14.74 11.06
CA MET A 81 -26.55 -15.96 11.53
C MET A 81 -25.75 -15.66 12.81
N PRO A 82 -26.39 -15.58 13.98
CA PRO A 82 -25.78 -15.08 15.22
C PRO A 82 -24.45 -15.75 15.59
N LEU A 83 -24.37 -17.09 15.55
CA LEU A 83 -23.16 -17.82 15.88
C LEU A 83 -22.08 -17.61 14.84
N LEU A 84 -22.41 -17.83 13.57
CA LEU A 84 -21.44 -17.73 12.47
C LEU A 84 -21.01 -16.28 12.26
N GLY A 85 -21.97 -15.34 12.21
CA GLY A 85 -21.67 -13.90 12.05
C GLY A 85 -20.85 -13.36 13.21
N GLY A 86 -21.20 -13.73 14.46
CA GLY A 86 -20.42 -13.36 15.64
C GLY A 86 -19.01 -13.94 15.63
N ALA A 87 -18.87 -15.24 15.30
CA ALA A 87 -17.55 -15.88 15.17
C ALA A 87 -16.71 -15.27 14.04
N LEU A 88 -17.31 -15.00 12.89
CA LEU A 88 -16.65 -14.33 11.76
C LEU A 88 -16.27 -12.88 12.14
N TYR A 89 -17.12 -12.16 12.85
CA TYR A 89 -16.78 -10.82 13.33
C TYR A 89 -15.60 -10.85 14.30
N LEU A 90 -15.62 -11.75 15.28
CA LEU A 90 -14.48 -11.89 16.21
C LEU A 90 -13.19 -12.32 15.49
N ALA A 91 -13.34 -13.14 14.46
CA ALA A 91 -12.23 -13.61 13.66
C ALA A 91 -11.74 -12.57 12.63
N PHE A 92 -12.60 -11.82 11.96
CA PHE A 92 -12.28 -10.98 10.81
C PHE A 92 -12.66 -9.50 10.98
N GLY A 93 -13.60 -9.18 11.85
CA GLY A 93 -14.09 -7.83 12.11
C GLY A 93 -13.23 -7.05 13.10
N ASN A 94 -12.43 -7.75 13.91
CA ASN A 94 -11.60 -7.09 14.91
C ASN A 94 -10.20 -6.77 14.36
N LYS A 95 -9.85 -5.48 14.29
CA LYS A 95 -8.51 -5.00 13.85
C LYS A 95 -7.39 -5.33 14.86
N ALA A 96 -7.70 -6.00 15.99
CA ALA A 96 -6.74 -6.34 17.03
C ALA A 96 -5.50 -7.14 16.56
N PRO A 97 -5.57 -8.07 15.59
CA PRO A 97 -4.38 -8.76 15.08
C PRO A 97 -3.35 -7.84 14.45
N ALA A 98 -3.78 -6.69 13.92
CA ALA A 98 -2.88 -5.66 13.42
C ALA A 98 -2.20 -4.85 14.53
N LYS A 99 -2.61 -5.03 15.81
CA LYS A 99 -2.08 -4.25 16.94
C LYS A 99 -0.55 -4.33 17.04
N ARG A 100 0.04 -5.51 16.83
CA ARG A 100 1.50 -5.67 16.88
C ARG A 100 2.20 -4.94 15.72
N MET A 101 1.61 -5.01 14.52
CA MET A 101 2.11 -4.30 13.34
C MET A 101 2.02 -2.79 13.57
N ARG A 102 0.85 -2.30 14.01
CA ARG A 102 0.64 -0.89 14.41
C ARG A 102 1.66 -0.44 15.44
N GLN A 103 1.87 -1.19 16.52
CA GLN A 103 2.81 -0.82 17.57
C GLN A 103 4.25 -0.73 17.08
N ARG A 104 4.67 -1.62 16.16
CA ARG A 104 6.01 -1.56 15.55
C ARG A 104 6.16 -0.33 14.67
N MET A 105 5.21 -0.06 13.77
CA MET A 105 5.22 1.13 12.92
C MET A 105 5.26 2.40 13.76
N GLN A 106 4.31 2.57 14.69
CA GLN A 106 4.25 3.75 15.54
C GLN A 106 5.49 3.93 16.44
N ALA A 107 6.15 2.85 16.85
CA ALA A 107 7.37 2.94 17.64
C ALA A 107 8.53 3.54 16.82
N VAL A 108 8.67 3.12 15.56
CA VAL A 108 9.69 3.65 14.64
C VAL A 108 9.36 5.08 14.23
N GLU A 109 8.13 5.37 13.79
CA GLU A 109 7.68 6.71 13.42
C GLU A 109 7.90 7.75 14.52
N ARG A 110 7.64 7.39 15.80
CA ARG A 110 7.90 8.29 16.93
C ARG A 110 9.38 8.59 17.13
N GLN A 111 10.27 7.65 16.85
CA GLN A 111 11.71 7.86 16.96
C GLN A 111 12.21 8.87 15.92
N HIS A 112 11.60 8.85 14.73
CA HIS A 112 12.02 9.63 13.58
C HIS A 112 11.11 10.83 13.24
N THR A 113 10.13 11.16 14.11
CA THR A 113 9.25 12.34 13.92
C THR A 113 10.05 13.63 13.76
N ALA A 114 11.19 13.77 14.44
CA ALA A 114 12.05 14.95 14.32
C ALA A 114 12.70 15.08 12.95
N ASP A 115 12.95 13.98 12.24
CA ASP A 115 13.57 13.95 10.92
C ASP A 115 12.64 14.52 9.85
N LEU A 116 11.32 14.51 10.11
CA LEU A 116 10.27 15.07 9.28
C LEU A 116 9.71 16.40 9.83
N ALA A 117 10.50 17.17 10.55
CA ALA A 117 10.06 18.47 11.05
C ALA A 117 9.85 19.48 9.92
N GLN A 118 8.68 20.15 9.93
CA GLN A 118 8.37 21.20 8.95
C GLN A 118 9.35 22.37 9.06
N GLN A 119 10.05 22.65 7.99
CA GLN A 119 10.96 23.79 7.92
C GLN A 119 10.16 25.11 7.78
N PRO A 120 10.57 26.21 8.46
CA PRO A 120 9.92 27.51 8.31
C PRO A 120 9.98 28.04 6.87
N GLY A 121 8.96 28.78 6.46
CA GLY A 121 8.94 29.48 5.18
C GLY A 121 8.62 28.63 3.94
N GLN A 122 8.50 27.31 4.07
CA GLN A 122 8.23 26.43 2.93
C GLN A 122 6.85 26.67 2.28
N THR A 123 5.87 27.08 3.06
CA THR A 123 4.47 27.23 2.61
C THR A 123 3.99 28.68 2.51
N ASP A 124 4.87 29.66 2.72
CA ASP A 124 4.48 31.10 2.80
C ASP A 124 3.88 31.63 1.50
N ALA A 125 4.33 31.11 0.36
CA ALA A 125 3.85 31.53 -0.97
C ALA A 125 2.52 30.86 -1.37
N LEU A 126 2.03 29.87 -0.62
CA LEU A 126 0.77 29.21 -0.90
C LEU A 126 -0.41 30.11 -0.58
N ASP A 127 -1.49 29.99 -1.34
CA ASP A 127 -2.77 30.58 -0.99
C ASP A 127 -3.30 30.01 0.34
N PRO A 128 -4.23 30.70 1.02
CA PRO A 128 -4.70 30.29 2.35
C PRO A 128 -5.28 28.87 2.41
N ALA A 129 -5.97 28.41 1.36
CA ALA A 129 -6.60 27.10 1.32
C ALA A 129 -5.56 26.00 1.16
N SER A 130 -4.64 26.16 0.20
CA SER A 130 -3.50 25.23 0.01
C SER A 130 -2.59 25.18 1.22
N ARG A 131 -2.35 26.34 1.88
CA ARG A 131 -1.58 26.41 3.12
C ARG A 131 -2.27 25.65 4.26
N GLY A 132 -3.61 25.80 4.39
CA GLY A 132 -4.40 25.05 5.39
C GLY A 132 -4.31 23.55 5.18
N LEU A 133 -4.39 23.09 3.93
CA LEU A 133 -4.26 21.67 3.60
C LEU A 133 -2.84 21.16 3.88
N SER A 134 -1.82 21.92 3.47
CA SER A 134 -0.41 21.57 3.74
C SER A 134 -0.11 21.50 5.23
N ARG A 135 -0.65 22.44 6.02
CA ARG A 135 -0.55 22.41 7.47
C ARG A 135 -1.19 21.16 8.07
N TYR A 136 -2.39 20.78 7.61
CA TYR A 136 -3.05 19.55 8.05
C TYR A 136 -2.17 18.32 7.80
N VAL A 137 -1.60 18.18 6.60
CA VAL A 137 -0.70 17.07 6.25
C VAL A 137 0.56 17.05 7.14
N SER A 138 1.10 18.23 7.52
CA SER A 138 2.27 18.32 8.38
C SER A 138 1.98 18.03 9.84
N GLU A 139 0.81 18.46 10.35
CA GLU A 139 0.48 18.32 11.78
C GLU A 139 -0.09 16.95 12.12
N TYR A 140 -0.87 16.34 11.21
CA TYR A 140 -1.57 15.08 11.45
C TYR A 140 -0.96 13.89 10.72
N GLY A 141 -0.26 14.11 9.59
CA GLY A 141 0.43 13.07 8.84
C GLY A 141 1.96 13.05 9.03
N PRO A 142 2.56 13.88 9.89
CA PRO A 142 3.92 14.40 10.07
C PRO A 142 4.78 14.43 8.77
N TYR A 143 4.19 14.88 7.65
CA TYR A 143 4.93 14.99 6.38
C TYR A 143 5.16 16.46 6.03
N PRO A 144 6.41 16.95 6.05
CA PRO A 144 6.72 18.34 5.72
C PRO A 144 6.59 18.65 4.23
N ALA A 145 6.34 19.93 3.94
CA ALA A 145 6.30 20.48 2.60
C ALA A 145 7.65 21.06 2.20
N TRP A 146 8.00 20.98 0.91
CA TRP A 146 9.31 21.35 0.39
C TRP A 146 9.20 22.22 -0.87
N LYS A 147 9.93 23.35 -0.89
CA LYS A 147 10.06 24.23 -2.07
C LYS A 147 11.14 23.75 -3.04
N ASN A 148 12.29 23.38 -2.52
CA ASN A 148 13.46 23.04 -3.33
C ASN A 148 13.33 21.64 -3.94
N SER A 149 12.30 21.45 -4.76
CA SER A 149 11.98 20.15 -5.35
C SER A 149 11.28 20.32 -6.69
N THR A 150 11.53 19.43 -7.60
CA THR A 150 10.86 19.38 -8.91
C THR A 150 10.10 18.07 -9.07
N ALA A 151 9.08 18.07 -9.91
CA ALA A 151 8.34 16.87 -10.26
C ALA A 151 8.18 16.75 -11.77
N LYS A 152 8.40 15.53 -12.28
CA LYS A 152 8.13 15.14 -13.67
C LYS A 152 6.99 14.11 -13.69
N TYR A 153 5.93 14.40 -14.43
CA TYR A 153 4.81 13.51 -14.63
C TYR A 153 5.05 12.56 -15.81
N TYR A 154 4.72 11.30 -15.64
CA TYR A 154 4.70 10.28 -16.69
C TYR A 154 3.27 9.80 -16.94
N PRO A 155 2.77 9.89 -18.18
CA PRO A 155 1.41 9.49 -18.52
C PRO A 155 1.22 7.97 -18.62
N CYS A 156 2.29 7.19 -18.63
CA CYS A 156 2.27 5.73 -18.73
C CYS A 156 3.60 5.13 -18.27
N GLY A 157 3.62 3.81 -18.08
CA GLY A 157 4.81 3.08 -17.62
C GLY A 157 5.93 3.05 -18.63
N GLU A 158 5.62 2.96 -19.92
CA GLU A 158 6.59 2.97 -21.02
C GLU A 158 7.40 4.27 -21.06
N ALA A 159 6.77 5.40 -20.67
CA ALA A 159 7.45 6.67 -20.58
C ALA A 159 8.31 6.80 -19.33
N MET A 160 7.92 6.16 -18.22
CA MET A 160 8.66 6.17 -16.96
C MET A 160 9.87 5.24 -16.98
N TYR A 161 9.72 4.05 -17.52
CA TYR A 161 10.66 2.95 -17.36
C TYR A 161 12.10 3.25 -17.82
N PRO A 162 12.33 3.89 -18.99
CA PRO A 162 13.69 4.26 -19.40
C PRO A 162 14.38 5.23 -18.41
N ASP A 163 13.67 6.21 -17.90
CA ASP A 163 14.20 7.18 -16.94
C ASP A 163 14.49 6.50 -15.59
N LEU A 164 13.63 5.58 -15.16
CA LEU A 164 13.85 4.78 -13.96
C LEU A 164 15.16 3.97 -14.07
N LEU A 165 15.37 3.25 -15.17
CA LEU A 165 16.61 2.50 -15.38
C LEU A 165 17.83 3.41 -15.40
N ALA A 166 17.73 4.58 -16.08
CA ALA A 166 18.82 5.55 -16.15
C ALA A 166 19.19 6.12 -14.77
N ASP A 167 18.22 6.36 -13.89
CA ASP A 167 18.48 6.88 -12.55
C ASP A 167 19.03 5.78 -11.62
N LEU A 168 18.54 4.54 -11.72
CA LEU A 168 19.10 3.40 -10.99
C LEU A 168 20.59 3.18 -11.36
N GLU A 169 20.97 3.36 -12.64
CA GLU A 169 22.37 3.27 -13.09
C GLU A 169 23.28 4.36 -12.50
N LYS A 170 22.74 5.51 -12.11
CA LYS A 170 23.52 6.60 -11.49
C LYS A 170 23.76 6.41 -10.00
N ALA A 171 23.06 5.46 -9.36
CA ALA A 171 23.16 5.27 -7.92
C ALA A 171 24.61 5.00 -7.46
N GLU A 172 25.04 5.71 -6.42
CA GLU A 172 26.37 5.60 -5.82
C GLU A 172 26.33 5.19 -4.35
N ARG A 173 25.23 5.49 -3.64
CA ARG A 173 25.10 5.30 -2.19
C ARG A 173 24.09 4.23 -1.84
N PHE A 174 22.83 4.43 -2.27
CA PHE A 174 21.75 3.51 -1.95
C PHE A 174 20.62 3.53 -2.98
N ILE A 175 19.92 2.41 -3.08
CA ILE A 175 18.67 2.24 -3.84
C ILE A 175 17.64 1.57 -2.93
N PHE A 176 16.51 2.23 -2.71
CA PHE A 176 15.38 1.68 -1.95
C PHE A 176 14.19 1.48 -2.88
N LEU A 177 13.57 0.30 -2.80
CA LEU A 177 12.40 -0.04 -3.60
C LEU A 177 11.31 -0.63 -2.70
N GLU A 178 10.08 -0.15 -2.85
CA GLU A 178 8.90 -0.63 -2.14
C GLU A 178 7.76 -0.78 -3.15
N PHE A 179 7.22 -2.00 -3.33
CA PHE A 179 6.21 -2.26 -4.33
C PHE A 179 5.15 -3.26 -3.86
N PHE A 180 3.91 -3.06 -4.28
CA PHE A 180 2.85 -4.05 -4.05
C PHE A 180 3.05 -5.28 -4.94
N ILE A 181 3.31 -5.10 -6.25
CA ILE A 181 3.55 -6.20 -7.18
C ILE A 181 4.98 -6.13 -7.71
N VAL A 182 5.70 -7.23 -7.54
CA VAL A 182 6.92 -7.55 -8.27
C VAL A 182 6.68 -8.88 -8.99
N ARG A 183 6.91 -8.90 -10.31
CA ARG A 183 6.72 -10.10 -11.14
C ARG A 183 7.92 -10.29 -12.05
N THR A 184 8.37 -11.54 -12.16
CA THR A 184 9.42 -11.90 -13.11
C THR A 184 8.95 -11.64 -14.54
N GLY A 185 9.71 -10.86 -15.29
CA GLY A 185 9.42 -10.46 -16.65
C GLY A 185 10.49 -9.51 -17.18
N LYS A 186 10.24 -8.87 -18.31
CA LYS A 186 11.18 -7.94 -18.96
C LYS A 186 11.45 -6.70 -18.10
N MET A 187 10.38 -6.11 -17.53
CA MET A 187 10.50 -4.93 -16.67
C MET A 187 11.35 -5.21 -15.43
N TRP A 188 10.99 -6.28 -14.68
CA TRP A 188 11.77 -6.67 -13.50
C TRP A 188 13.20 -7.03 -13.85
N LYS A 189 13.41 -7.79 -14.95
CA LYS A 189 14.76 -8.20 -15.37
C LYS A 189 15.68 -7.02 -15.63
N GLY A 190 15.20 -5.96 -16.29
CA GLY A 190 15.97 -4.74 -16.49
C GLY A 190 16.37 -4.05 -15.18
N VAL A 191 15.42 -3.96 -14.23
CA VAL A 191 15.70 -3.43 -12.89
C VAL A 191 16.66 -4.35 -12.13
N GLU A 192 16.37 -5.65 -12.05
CA GLU A 192 17.18 -6.64 -11.31
C GLU A 192 18.66 -6.63 -11.76
N ASP A 193 18.92 -6.56 -13.06
CA ASP A 193 20.27 -6.55 -13.60
C ASP A 193 21.07 -5.34 -13.12
N ILE A 194 20.43 -4.19 -12.99
CA ILE A 194 21.07 -2.99 -12.44
C ILE A 194 21.30 -3.15 -10.94
N LEU A 195 20.27 -3.58 -10.19
CA LEU A 195 20.37 -3.75 -8.74
C LEU A 195 21.50 -4.72 -8.35
N VAL A 196 21.64 -5.84 -9.06
CA VAL A 196 22.70 -6.83 -8.83
C VAL A 196 24.10 -6.20 -9.08
N ARG A 197 24.25 -5.43 -10.17
CA ARG A 197 25.53 -4.76 -10.45
C ARG A 197 25.86 -3.71 -9.38
N LYS A 198 24.87 -2.90 -8.98
CA LYS A 198 25.04 -1.85 -7.98
C LYS A 198 25.34 -2.42 -6.59
N ALA A 199 24.66 -3.47 -6.19
CA ALA A 199 24.96 -4.17 -4.94
C ALA A 199 26.40 -4.76 -4.94
N ALA A 200 26.84 -5.33 -6.06
CA ALA A 200 28.22 -5.82 -6.21
C ALA A 200 29.28 -4.69 -6.15
N GLN A 201 28.88 -3.44 -6.43
CA GLN A 201 29.73 -2.24 -6.29
C GLN A 201 29.70 -1.63 -4.88
N GLY A 202 28.92 -2.21 -3.96
CA GLY A 202 28.81 -1.75 -2.57
C GLY A 202 27.68 -0.74 -2.32
N VAL A 203 26.80 -0.49 -3.31
CA VAL A 203 25.60 0.32 -3.12
C VAL A 203 24.63 -0.42 -2.19
N ASP A 204 24.05 0.27 -1.21
CA ASP A 204 23.06 -0.30 -0.31
C ASP A 204 21.71 -0.48 -1.02
N VAL A 205 21.41 -1.70 -1.45
CA VAL A 205 20.17 -2.02 -2.16
C VAL A 205 19.20 -2.72 -1.24
N ARG A 206 17.98 -2.11 -1.06
CA ARG A 206 16.90 -2.65 -0.23
C ARG A 206 15.61 -2.76 -1.03
N LEU A 207 14.93 -3.89 -0.90
CA LEU A 207 13.65 -4.16 -1.55
C LEU A 207 12.62 -4.59 -0.51
N ILE A 208 11.48 -3.90 -0.47
CA ILE A 208 10.25 -4.35 0.19
C ILE A 208 9.24 -4.70 -0.91
N TYR A 209 8.60 -5.84 -0.81
CA TYR A 209 7.47 -6.17 -1.69
C TYR A 209 6.34 -6.82 -0.90
N ASP A 210 5.09 -6.56 -1.30
CA ASP A 210 3.95 -7.23 -0.68
C ASP A 210 3.88 -8.69 -1.15
N ASP A 211 3.89 -9.63 -0.19
CA ASP A 211 3.93 -11.07 -0.49
C ASP A 211 2.64 -11.55 -1.18
N PHE A 212 1.48 -10.95 -0.89
CA PHE A 212 0.22 -11.29 -1.54
C PHE A 212 0.16 -10.76 -2.97
N GLY A 213 0.52 -9.48 -3.16
CA GLY A 213 0.55 -8.86 -4.48
C GLY A 213 1.51 -9.56 -5.45
N SER A 214 2.61 -10.11 -4.92
CA SER A 214 3.67 -10.77 -5.68
C SER A 214 3.59 -12.32 -5.68
N LEU A 215 2.56 -12.91 -5.03
CA LEU A 215 2.47 -14.36 -4.75
C LEU A 215 2.57 -15.24 -5.99
N LEU A 216 1.94 -14.83 -7.08
CA LEU A 216 1.92 -15.58 -8.35
C LEU A 216 3.03 -15.14 -9.31
N GLY A 217 3.72 -14.04 -9.00
CA GLY A 217 4.71 -13.39 -9.86
C GLY A 217 6.16 -13.77 -9.57
N LEU A 218 6.44 -14.22 -8.34
CA LEU A 218 7.80 -14.50 -7.88
C LEU A 218 8.03 -15.98 -7.58
N PRO A 219 9.24 -16.50 -7.84
CA PRO A 219 9.60 -17.86 -7.41
C PRO A 219 9.75 -17.93 -5.88
N SER A 220 9.56 -19.13 -5.32
CA SER A 220 9.61 -19.35 -3.87
C SER A 220 10.96 -19.08 -3.22
N ASP A 221 12.05 -19.07 -3.99
CA ASP A 221 13.42 -18.78 -3.57
C ASP A 221 13.86 -17.34 -3.83
N PHE A 222 12.91 -16.45 -4.20
CA PHE A 222 13.21 -15.08 -4.62
C PHE A 222 14.01 -14.31 -3.56
N VAL A 223 13.60 -14.34 -2.29
CA VAL A 223 14.32 -13.66 -1.19
C VAL A 223 15.75 -14.18 -1.09
N VAL A 224 15.92 -15.51 -1.14
CA VAL A 224 17.25 -16.14 -1.07
C VAL A 224 18.13 -15.71 -2.25
N LYS A 225 17.53 -15.59 -3.44
CA LYS A 225 18.24 -15.11 -4.64
C LYS A 225 18.70 -13.66 -4.47
N MET A 226 17.82 -12.77 -3.98
CA MET A 226 18.14 -11.35 -3.72
C MET A 226 19.25 -11.21 -2.67
N GLU A 227 19.12 -11.87 -1.52
CA GLU A 227 20.12 -11.81 -0.45
C GLU A 227 21.50 -12.37 -0.90
N ARG A 228 21.53 -13.41 -1.74
CA ARG A 228 22.78 -13.90 -2.36
C ARG A 228 23.42 -12.88 -3.31
N ALA A 229 22.62 -12.02 -3.91
CA ALA A 229 23.10 -10.93 -4.74
C ALA A 229 23.40 -9.65 -3.94
N HIS A 230 23.49 -9.75 -2.60
CA HIS A 230 23.69 -8.63 -1.67
C HIS A 230 22.58 -7.58 -1.72
N ILE A 231 21.38 -7.94 -2.20
CA ILE A 231 20.18 -7.11 -2.17
C ILE A 231 19.39 -7.51 -0.94
N ARG A 232 19.29 -6.63 0.05
CA ARG A 232 18.50 -6.87 1.26
C ARG A 232 17.00 -6.86 0.90
N CYS A 233 16.26 -7.90 1.29
CA CYS A 233 14.89 -8.11 0.80
C CYS A 233 13.94 -8.46 1.93
N ILE A 234 12.75 -7.81 1.96
CA ILE A 234 11.66 -8.07 2.91
C ILE A 234 10.39 -8.41 2.13
N PRO A 235 9.84 -9.63 2.27
CA PRO A 235 8.45 -9.91 1.90
C PRO A 235 7.53 -9.34 2.98
N PHE A 236 6.79 -8.28 2.65
CA PHE A 236 5.85 -7.68 3.60
C PHE A 236 4.64 -8.58 3.79
N ASN A 237 4.27 -8.79 5.05
CA ASN A 237 3.11 -9.55 5.51
C ASN A 237 2.94 -10.91 4.77
N PRO A 238 3.87 -11.86 4.98
CA PRO A 238 3.90 -13.13 4.26
C PRO A 238 2.59 -13.90 4.35
N VAL A 239 2.12 -14.41 3.20
CA VAL A 239 0.92 -15.21 3.12
C VAL A 239 1.18 -16.58 3.74
N VAL A 240 0.53 -16.86 4.87
CA VAL A 240 0.51 -18.18 5.49
C VAL A 240 -0.75 -18.93 5.08
N PRO A 241 -0.69 -20.28 4.90
CA PRO A 241 -1.85 -21.09 4.47
C PRO A 241 -2.86 -21.32 5.62
N LEU A 242 -3.27 -20.24 6.27
CA LEU A 242 -4.32 -20.20 7.30
C LEU A 242 -5.05 -18.89 7.14
N VAL A 243 -6.34 -18.85 7.46
CA VAL A 243 -7.08 -17.59 7.51
C VAL A 243 -6.49 -16.74 8.62
N SER A 244 -5.74 -15.73 8.24
CA SER A 244 -5.14 -14.75 9.14
C SER A 244 -5.77 -13.40 8.91
N LEU A 245 -6.20 -12.76 9.99
CA LEU A 245 -6.80 -11.41 9.97
C LEU A 245 -5.81 -10.33 9.53
N VAL A 246 -4.52 -10.60 9.74
CA VAL A 246 -3.43 -9.74 9.27
C VAL A 246 -3.30 -9.74 7.74
N MET A 247 -3.89 -10.74 7.05
CA MET A 247 -3.83 -10.83 5.58
C MET A 247 -4.47 -9.65 4.84
N ASN A 248 -5.37 -8.90 5.48
CA ASN A 248 -6.03 -7.73 4.87
C ASN A 248 -5.17 -6.47 4.91
N HIS A 249 -4.12 -6.43 5.73
CA HIS A 249 -3.19 -5.30 5.76
C HIS A 249 -2.11 -5.54 4.71
N ARG A 250 -2.22 -4.80 3.59
CA ARG A 250 -1.31 -4.90 2.45
C ARG A 250 -0.56 -3.60 2.24
N ASP A 251 0.67 -3.72 1.81
CA ASP A 251 1.46 -2.57 1.38
C ASP A 251 1.17 -2.28 -0.09
N HIS A 252 0.46 -1.19 -0.35
CA HIS A 252 0.12 -0.78 -1.71
C HIS A 252 0.99 0.38 -2.22
N ARG A 253 2.05 0.74 -1.52
CA ARG A 253 2.98 1.79 -1.91
C ARG A 253 3.78 1.38 -3.13
N LYS A 254 4.21 2.36 -3.93
CA LYS A 254 5.19 2.21 -4.99
C LYS A 254 6.17 3.35 -4.80
N ILE A 255 7.32 3.03 -4.25
CA ILE A 255 8.37 3.99 -3.94
C ILE A 255 9.68 3.46 -4.50
N VAL A 256 10.42 4.30 -5.22
CA VAL A 256 11.82 4.11 -5.51
C VAL A 256 12.56 5.34 -5.00
N VAL A 257 13.65 5.15 -4.27
CA VAL A 257 14.55 6.22 -3.87
C VAL A 257 15.95 5.88 -4.35
N VAL A 258 16.58 6.84 -5.00
CA VAL A 258 17.98 6.75 -5.46
C VAL A 258 18.79 7.84 -4.79
N ASP A 259 19.75 7.45 -3.96
CA ASP A 259 20.71 8.30 -3.25
C ASP A 259 20.09 9.44 -2.40
N GLY A 260 18.78 9.38 -2.11
CA GLY A 260 18.05 10.46 -1.45
C GLY A 260 17.81 11.68 -2.33
N ASN A 261 18.20 11.66 -3.58
CA ASN A 261 18.15 12.79 -4.51
C ASN A 261 17.00 12.68 -5.50
N THR A 262 16.62 11.46 -5.86
CA THR A 262 15.53 11.16 -6.81
C THR A 262 14.58 10.14 -6.21
N ALA A 263 13.28 10.36 -6.36
CA ALA A 263 12.26 9.40 -5.98
C ALA A 263 11.20 9.22 -7.09
N TYR A 264 10.64 8.02 -7.16
CA TYR A 264 9.48 7.70 -8.01
C TYR A 264 8.33 7.23 -7.15
N THR A 265 7.13 7.64 -7.53
CA THR A 265 5.87 7.10 -6.97
C THR A 265 4.76 7.13 -8.03
N GLY A 266 3.67 6.42 -7.78
CA GLY A 266 2.50 6.38 -8.67
C GLY A 266 1.73 5.06 -8.57
N GLY A 267 1.01 4.70 -9.64
CA GLY A 267 0.26 3.46 -9.72
C GLY A 267 1.05 2.27 -10.28
N ILE A 268 2.18 2.54 -10.96
CA ILE A 268 2.96 1.57 -11.73
C ILE A 268 3.71 0.61 -10.80
N ASN A 269 3.45 -0.70 -10.93
CA ASN A 269 4.21 -1.76 -10.27
C ASN A 269 5.34 -2.30 -11.17
N LEU A 270 6.15 -3.22 -10.66
CA LEU A 270 7.25 -3.85 -11.40
C LEU A 270 6.77 -5.15 -12.08
N ALA A 271 5.96 -5.01 -13.13
CA ALA A 271 5.48 -6.13 -13.94
C ALA A 271 5.21 -5.68 -15.38
N ASP A 272 5.28 -6.61 -16.32
CA ASP A 272 5.30 -6.35 -17.77
C ASP A 272 4.02 -5.71 -18.30
N GLU A 273 2.88 -5.96 -17.66
CA GLU A 273 1.61 -5.31 -18.01
C GLU A 273 1.66 -3.79 -17.80
N TYR A 274 2.42 -3.27 -16.83
CA TYR A 274 2.52 -1.83 -16.57
C TYR A 274 3.34 -1.06 -17.62
N ILE A 275 4.15 -1.75 -18.39
CA ILE A 275 4.89 -1.19 -19.53
C ILE A 275 4.36 -1.72 -20.87
N ASN A 276 3.19 -2.32 -20.88
CA ASN A 276 2.50 -2.90 -22.05
C ASN A 276 3.33 -3.89 -22.87
N GLU A 277 4.28 -4.59 -22.25
CA GLU A 277 5.01 -5.72 -22.85
C GLU A 277 4.20 -7.02 -22.75
N GLU A 278 3.24 -7.09 -21.85
CA GLU A 278 2.24 -8.16 -21.71
C GLU A 278 0.84 -7.54 -21.76
N GLU A 279 0.02 -7.93 -22.72
CA GLU A 279 -1.39 -7.52 -22.78
C GLU A 279 -2.22 -8.43 -21.88
N ARG A 280 -2.56 -7.94 -20.67
CA ARG A 280 -3.35 -8.71 -19.71
C ARG A 280 -4.85 -8.42 -19.79
N PHE A 281 -5.23 -7.14 -19.90
CA PHE A 281 -6.61 -6.65 -19.95
C PHE A 281 -6.79 -5.53 -20.99
N GLY A 282 -6.03 -5.56 -22.07
CA GLY A 282 -5.89 -4.47 -23.03
C GLY A 282 -4.75 -3.53 -22.63
N TYR A 283 -4.70 -2.35 -23.26
CA TYR A 283 -3.68 -1.34 -22.97
C TYR A 283 -3.78 -0.87 -21.52
N TRP A 284 -2.67 -1.02 -20.78
CA TRP A 284 -2.59 -0.65 -19.36
C TRP A 284 -2.20 0.83 -19.22
N LYS A 285 -3.16 1.65 -18.83
CA LYS A 285 -2.96 3.07 -18.59
C LYS A 285 -2.74 3.29 -17.08
N ASP A 286 -1.54 3.70 -16.74
CA ASP A 286 -1.19 4.11 -15.37
C ASP A 286 -0.31 5.36 -15.42
N ALA A 287 0.01 5.95 -14.26
CA ALA A 287 0.78 7.17 -14.17
C ALA A 287 1.83 7.09 -13.05
N ALA A 288 2.89 7.87 -13.22
CA ALA A 288 3.91 8.04 -12.19
C ALA A 288 4.39 9.49 -12.10
N LEU A 289 5.01 9.79 -10.96
CA LEU A 289 5.75 11.01 -10.70
C LEU A 289 7.20 10.65 -10.38
N ARG A 290 8.14 11.42 -10.94
CA ARG A 290 9.54 11.47 -10.56
C ARG A 290 9.78 12.78 -9.83
N THR A 291 10.31 12.72 -8.63
CA THR A 291 10.61 13.88 -7.79
C THR A 291 12.11 13.98 -7.57
N GLU A 292 12.65 15.18 -7.66
CA GLU A 292 14.04 15.50 -7.32
C GLU A 292 14.09 16.61 -6.27
N GLY A 293 15.12 16.59 -5.43
CA GLY A 293 15.36 17.62 -4.43
C GLY A 293 14.87 17.25 -3.03
N ALA A 294 14.58 18.26 -2.22
CA ALA A 294 14.33 18.12 -0.78
C ALA A 294 13.13 17.22 -0.44
N ALA A 295 12.08 17.21 -1.27
CA ALA A 295 10.89 16.39 -1.03
C ALA A 295 11.15 14.88 -1.10
N VAL A 296 12.29 14.45 -1.68
CA VAL A 296 12.69 13.04 -1.69
C VAL A 296 12.91 12.51 -0.26
N TRP A 297 13.21 13.40 0.67
CA TRP A 297 13.38 13.05 2.08
C TRP A 297 12.14 12.38 2.68
N ASN A 298 10.94 12.85 2.37
CA ASN A 298 9.70 12.23 2.84
C ASN A 298 9.60 10.76 2.37
N PHE A 299 9.92 10.48 1.11
CA PHE A 299 9.94 9.12 0.58
C PHE A 299 11.01 8.24 1.24
N THR A 300 12.18 8.83 1.49
CA THR A 300 13.28 8.13 2.15
C THR A 300 12.91 7.70 3.57
N VAL A 301 12.33 8.62 4.36
CA VAL A 301 11.87 8.31 5.73
C VAL A 301 10.72 7.32 5.71
N MET A 302 9.71 7.48 4.84
CA MET A 302 8.62 6.51 4.70
C MET A 302 9.14 5.09 4.45
N PHE A 303 10.12 4.94 3.57
CA PHE A 303 10.73 3.64 3.29
C PHE A 303 11.50 3.09 4.50
N LEU A 304 12.33 3.93 5.14
CA LEU A 304 13.17 3.52 6.27
C LEU A 304 12.32 3.15 7.50
N ASP A 305 11.26 3.90 7.79
CA ASP A 305 10.32 3.57 8.86
C ASP A 305 9.66 2.21 8.62
N HIS A 306 9.21 1.96 7.39
CA HIS A 306 8.63 0.67 7.03
C HIS A 306 9.69 -0.44 7.11
N TRP A 307 10.89 -0.20 6.60
CA TRP A 307 12.00 -1.15 6.69
C TRP A 307 12.32 -1.52 8.14
N ASN A 308 12.51 -0.53 9.01
CA ASN A 308 12.91 -0.75 10.40
C ASN A 308 11.79 -1.34 11.27
N ALA A 309 10.53 -1.13 10.92
CA ALA A 309 9.41 -1.80 11.60
C ALA A 309 9.40 -3.33 11.39
N PHE A 310 9.95 -3.83 10.29
CA PHE A 310 9.94 -5.26 9.95
C PHE A 310 11.32 -5.92 9.98
N ARG A 311 12.39 -5.14 9.88
CA ARG A 311 13.79 -5.57 10.06
C ARG A 311 14.49 -4.59 11.03
N PRO A 312 14.17 -4.67 12.33
CA PRO A 312 14.60 -3.67 13.30
C PRO A 312 16.11 -3.44 13.29
N SER A 313 16.51 -2.19 13.22
CA SER A 313 17.87 -1.71 13.38
C SER A 313 17.84 -0.38 14.12
N GLU A 314 18.88 -0.05 14.83
CA GLU A 314 19.12 1.28 15.41
C GLU A 314 19.84 2.16 14.38
N GLU A 315 19.23 2.33 13.19
CA GLU A 315 19.83 3.02 12.08
C GLU A 315 19.59 4.52 12.15
N ASP A 316 20.68 5.29 12.08
CA ASP A 316 20.61 6.74 11.90
C ASP A 316 20.19 7.05 10.44
N TYR A 317 19.20 7.93 10.26
CA TYR A 317 18.73 8.33 8.94
C TYR A 317 19.56 9.45 8.29
N ALA A 318 20.36 10.16 9.05
CA ALA A 318 21.19 11.26 8.54
C ALA A 318 22.06 10.87 7.32
N PRO A 319 22.66 9.66 7.23
CA PRO A 319 23.40 9.25 6.04
C PRO A 319 22.56 9.16 4.75
N PHE A 320 21.22 9.08 4.85
CA PHE A 320 20.32 8.96 3.71
C PHE A 320 19.72 10.30 3.28
N MET A 321 20.05 11.39 3.92
CA MET A 321 19.57 12.73 3.55
C MET A 321 19.97 13.10 2.12
N PRO A 322 19.12 13.93 1.44
CA PRO A 322 19.46 14.49 0.14
C PRO A 322 20.81 15.21 0.15
N GLN A 323 21.55 15.08 -0.93
CA GLN A 323 22.82 15.77 -1.07
C GLN A 323 22.62 17.28 -1.33
N ALA A 324 23.59 18.10 -0.93
CA ALA A 324 23.49 19.56 -1.02
C ALA A 324 23.22 20.05 -2.46
N GLU A 325 23.76 19.37 -3.46
CA GLU A 325 23.57 19.70 -4.88
C GLU A 325 22.11 19.50 -5.32
N SER A 326 21.44 18.46 -4.82
CA SER A 326 20.02 18.21 -5.13
C SER A 326 19.09 19.24 -4.45
N LEU A 327 19.52 19.87 -3.36
CA LEU A 327 18.75 20.91 -2.66
C LEU A 327 18.74 22.25 -3.41
N SER A 328 19.52 22.39 -4.48
CA SER A 328 19.54 23.58 -5.34
C SER A 328 18.42 23.59 -6.39
N ALA A 329 17.58 22.56 -6.46
CA ALA A 329 16.45 22.49 -7.38
C ALA A 329 15.54 23.71 -7.18
N GLN A 330 15.34 24.48 -8.24
CA GLN A 330 14.43 25.62 -8.23
C GLN A 330 13.07 25.19 -8.76
N SER A 331 12.04 25.49 -8.00
CA SER A 331 10.66 25.21 -8.37
C SER A 331 9.79 26.38 -7.91
N ASP A 332 8.79 26.71 -8.71
CA ASP A 332 7.80 27.74 -8.39
C ASP A 332 6.70 27.21 -7.45
N GLY A 333 6.75 25.92 -7.09
CA GLY A 333 5.73 25.24 -6.30
C GLY A 333 6.27 24.60 -5.02
N VAL A 334 5.37 23.91 -4.34
CA VAL A 334 5.62 23.13 -3.13
C VAL A 334 5.26 21.69 -3.40
N ILE A 335 6.13 20.77 -3.02
CA ILE A 335 5.90 19.31 -3.09
C ILE A 335 5.84 18.77 -1.67
N GLN A 336 4.78 18.00 -1.37
CA GLN A 336 4.55 17.42 -0.06
C GLN A 336 4.15 15.94 -0.21
N PRO A 337 5.12 15.04 -0.37
CA PRO A 337 4.83 13.60 -0.36
C PRO A 337 4.34 13.17 1.02
N TYR A 338 3.28 12.38 1.04
CA TYR A 338 2.75 11.80 2.28
C TYR A 338 2.33 10.34 2.07
N GLY A 339 2.35 9.57 3.13
CA GLY A 339 1.82 8.23 3.20
C GLY A 339 0.50 8.21 3.96
N ASP A 340 -0.35 7.23 3.65
CA ASP A 340 -1.57 6.92 4.40
C ASP A 340 -1.51 5.46 4.85
N SER A 341 -2.03 5.17 6.02
CA SER A 341 -1.91 3.85 6.62
C SER A 341 -3.20 3.46 7.35
N PRO A 342 -3.71 2.24 7.18
CA PRO A 342 -4.82 1.76 7.99
C PRO A 342 -4.40 1.42 9.43
N LEU A 343 -3.13 1.64 9.77
CA LEU A 343 -2.56 1.32 11.08
C LEU A 343 -2.56 2.49 12.06
N ASP A 344 -2.82 3.71 11.60
CA ASP A 344 -3.08 4.88 12.43
C ASP A 344 -4.59 5.15 12.58
N GLU A 345 -4.95 6.30 13.16
CA GLU A 345 -6.35 6.69 13.40
C GLU A 345 -6.77 7.86 12.49
N GLU A 346 -5.85 8.41 11.69
CA GLU A 346 -6.10 9.54 10.80
C GLU A 346 -6.36 9.06 9.38
N ALA A 347 -7.47 9.49 8.78
CA ALA A 347 -7.80 9.22 7.39
C ALA A 347 -7.19 10.33 6.49
N LEU A 348 -5.86 10.39 6.47
CA LEU A 348 -5.11 11.49 5.87
C LEU A 348 -5.43 11.67 4.39
N ALA A 349 -5.36 10.60 3.60
CA ALA A 349 -5.61 10.66 2.16
C ALA A 349 -7.06 11.00 1.84
N GLU A 350 -8.03 10.43 2.56
CA GLU A 350 -9.45 10.75 2.35
C GLU A 350 -9.71 12.23 2.61
N THR A 351 -9.18 12.78 3.71
CA THR A 351 -9.30 14.20 4.06
C THR A 351 -8.66 15.10 3.00
N VAL A 352 -7.48 14.74 2.47
CA VAL A 352 -6.83 15.50 1.38
C VAL A 352 -7.70 15.48 0.13
N TYR A 353 -8.21 14.33 -0.31
CA TYR A 353 -9.09 14.23 -1.48
C TYR A 353 -10.38 15.02 -1.31
N LEU A 354 -11.03 14.95 -0.15
CA LEU A 354 -12.23 15.74 0.16
C LEU A 354 -11.95 17.24 0.09
N ASN A 355 -10.81 17.70 0.61
CA ASN A 355 -10.40 19.09 0.51
C ASN A 355 -10.22 19.52 -0.95
N ILE A 356 -9.51 18.75 -1.77
CA ILE A 356 -9.30 19.03 -3.19
C ILE A 356 -10.65 19.15 -3.93
N ILE A 357 -11.56 18.19 -3.73
CA ILE A 357 -12.88 18.17 -4.38
C ILE A 357 -13.73 19.36 -3.93
N ASN A 358 -13.73 19.68 -2.63
CA ASN A 358 -14.52 20.79 -2.09
C ASN A 358 -14.01 22.16 -2.54
N GLN A 359 -12.70 22.31 -2.74
CA GLN A 359 -12.07 23.55 -3.20
C GLN A 359 -12.09 23.72 -4.73
N ALA A 360 -12.38 22.65 -5.48
CA ALA A 360 -12.39 22.69 -6.94
C ALA A 360 -13.39 23.71 -7.47
N GLN A 361 -12.92 24.57 -8.42
CA GLN A 361 -13.69 25.65 -9.05
C GLN A 361 -13.99 25.37 -10.52
N ARG A 362 -13.14 24.61 -11.23
CA ARG A 362 -13.22 24.39 -12.67
C ARG A 362 -13.49 22.95 -13.04
N TYR A 363 -12.65 22.02 -12.57
CA TYR A 363 -12.77 20.60 -12.88
C TYR A 363 -12.19 19.71 -11.78
N VAL A 364 -12.70 18.47 -11.75
CA VAL A 364 -12.16 17.33 -10.98
C VAL A 364 -12.14 16.12 -11.91
N TYR A 365 -10.97 15.66 -12.29
CA TYR A 365 -10.81 14.49 -13.15
C TYR A 365 -10.11 13.38 -12.36
N ILE A 366 -10.77 12.23 -12.27
CA ILE A 366 -10.29 11.09 -11.49
C ILE A 366 -10.15 9.88 -12.41
N TYR A 367 -8.94 9.34 -12.47
CA TYR A 367 -8.64 8.03 -13.04
C TYR A 367 -8.44 7.05 -11.90
N THR A 368 -9.21 5.98 -11.85
CA THR A 368 -9.06 4.96 -10.81
C THR A 368 -9.48 3.59 -11.33
N PRO A 369 -8.74 2.51 -10.97
CA PRO A 369 -9.15 1.15 -11.33
C PRO A 369 -10.40 0.69 -10.57
N TYR A 370 -10.67 1.28 -9.40
CA TYR A 370 -11.79 0.92 -8.54
C TYR A 370 -12.47 2.17 -8.00
N PHE A 371 -13.74 2.33 -8.26
CA PHE A 371 -14.54 3.41 -7.68
C PHE A 371 -15.26 2.91 -6.41
N ALA A 372 -14.46 2.58 -5.40
CA ALA A 372 -14.93 2.13 -4.09
C ALA A 372 -14.85 3.28 -3.09
N VAL A 373 -15.79 4.23 -3.18
CA VAL A 373 -15.84 5.43 -2.34
C VAL A 373 -16.97 5.34 -1.34
N GLY A 374 -16.76 5.88 -0.13
CA GLY A 374 -17.79 6.06 0.87
C GLY A 374 -18.80 7.18 0.49
N GLU A 375 -19.89 7.25 1.23
CA GLU A 375 -20.98 8.21 0.99
C GLU A 375 -20.45 9.67 1.05
N THR A 376 -19.58 9.99 1.98
CA THR A 376 -18.99 11.33 2.13
C THR A 376 -18.28 11.81 0.86
N MET A 377 -17.46 10.94 0.26
CA MET A 377 -16.75 11.24 -0.98
C MET A 377 -17.73 11.38 -2.17
N LEU A 378 -18.72 10.49 -2.24
CA LEU A 378 -19.74 10.53 -3.28
C LEU A 378 -20.56 11.83 -3.21
N GLU A 379 -20.97 12.26 -2.02
CA GLU A 379 -21.71 13.52 -1.83
C GLU A 379 -20.82 14.75 -2.14
N ALA A 380 -19.53 14.73 -1.82
CA ALA A 380 -18.61 15.79 -2.20
C ALA A 380 -18.49 15.92 -3.74
N LEU A 381 -18.38 14.81 -4.47
CA LEU A 381 -18.36 14.79 -5.94
C LEU A 381 -19.68 15.30 -6.55
N LYS A 382 -20.81 14.84 -6.03
CA LYS A 382 -22.15 15.33 -6.45
C LYS A 382 -22.31 16.84 -6.18
N ALA A 383 -21.86 17.31 -5.03
CA ALA A 383 -21.91 18.73 -4.67
C ALA A 383 -21.01 19.56 -5.60
N ALA A 384 -19.80 19.09 -5.92
CA ALA A 384 -18.91 19.75 -6.88
C ALA A 384 -19.58 19.88 -8.26
N ALA A 385 -20.15 18.77 -8.79
CA ALA A 385 -20.87 18.79 -10.07
C ALA A 385 -22.07 19.75 -10.06
N LYS A 386 -22.85 19.77 -8.98
CA LYS A 386 -24.00 20.69 -8.83
C LYS A 386 -23.57 22.16 -8.71
N ARG A 387 -22.35 22.45 -8.23
CA ARG A 387 -21.78 23.79 -8.25
C ARG A 387 -21.28 24.23 -9.64
N GLY A 388 -21.34 23.36 -10.66
CA GLY A 388 -20.87 23.64 -12.01
C GLY A 388 -19.42 23.25 -12.27
N VAL A 389 -18.78 22.50 -11.39
CA VAL A 389 -17.45 21.93 -11.61
C VAL A 389 -17.57 20.77 -12.61
N ASP A 390 -16.70 20.71 -13.63
CA ASP A 390 -16.64 19.59 -14.57
C ASP A 390 -16.03 18.37 -13.88
N VAL A 391 -16.88 17.43 -13.42
CA VAL A 391 -16.45 16.21 -12.72
C VAL A 391 -16.44 15.05 -13.70
N ARG A 392 -15.26 14.43 -13.90
CA ARG A 392 -15.09 13.27 -14.79
C ARG A 392 -14.42 12.10 -14.05
N LEU A 393 -15.06 10.94 -14.18
CA LEU A 393 -14.53 9.67 -13.66
C LEU A 393 -14.16 8.78 -14.86
N VAL A 394 -12.93 8.28 -14.85
CA VAL A 394 -12.45 7.33 -15.85
C VAL A 394 -12.14 6.01 -15.14
N LEU A 395 -12.87 4.99 -15.53
CA LEU A 395 -12.80 3.63 -15.01
C LEU A 395 -12.41 2.65 -16.09
N PRO A 396 -11.85 1.48 -15.77
CA PRO A 396 -11.59 0.42 -16.73
C PRO A 396 -12.88 -0.01 -17.42
N GLY A 397 -12.82 -0.24 -18.72
CA GLY A 397 -13.96 -0.75 -19.50
C GLY A 397 -14.20 -2.25 -19.35
N ILE A 398 -13.19 -2.97 -18.83
CA ILE A 398 -13.24 -4.40 -18.50
C ILE A 398 -13.11 -4.49 -16.98
N PRO A 399 -14.11 -5.05 -16.27
CA PRO A 399 -14.10 -5.15 -14.82
C PRO A 399 -13.11 -6.21 -14.31
#